data_8a29ff716d73ce97969785a8b15aea73
#
_entry.id   8a29ff716d73ce97969785a8b15aea73
#
_cell.length_a   1.000
_cell.length_b   1.000
_cell.length_c   1.000
_cell.angle_alpha   90.00
_cell.angle_beta   90.00
_cell.angle_gamma   90.00
#
_symmetry.space_group_name_H-M   'P 1'
#
loop_
_entity.id
_entity.type
_entity.pdbx_description
1 polymer ?
#
loop_
_entity_poly.entity_id
_entity_poly.type
_entity_poly.pdbx_seq_one_letter_code
_entity_poly.pdbx_strand_id
1 'polypeptide(L)'
;YYIEKDKSTYKPEDNDSELLWKFQTEPNEQIILKIGLSSVSAEEAEANLKKECSNQSFEQIRTNARIAWENLLGQIQVETSDEDLKTSFYTRLYHACQTPFTINDYSGSYKGSDGKVYKSQQLPYYHGWSIWDTYRTKYPLLSIVCPTEYKHMISSLAELYKQGKPRSATKAEPFLTTRTEHSIITILDALQKGMFDGSLDELLPLMLKEAEDISNDSPDKALERGYDFWGVSELAGKMGNKELKKEFSLRSKEY
;
A
#
# COMPACT_ATOMS: atom_id res chain seq x y z
N TYR A 1 -12.66 -14.12 -5.93
CA TYR A 1 -12.23 -15.00 -4.83
C TYR A 1 -12.43 -16.47 -5.19
N TYR A 2 -11.69 -17.34 -4.55
CA TYR A 2 -11.77 -18.79 -4.68
C TYR A 2 -11.88 -19.42 -3.30
N ILE A 3 -12.75 -20.41 -3.15
CA ILE A 3 -13.01 -21.02 -1.86
C ILE A 3 -12.89 -22.53 -1.98
N GLU A 4 -12.12 -23.14 -1.08
CA GLU A 4 -11.98 -24.59 -0.94
C GLU A 4 -12.58 -25.03 0.41
N LYS A 5 -13.48 -26.00 0.34
CA LYS A 5 -14.08 -26.64 1.51
C LYS A 5 -13.99 -28.15 1.35
N ASP A 6 -13.41 -28.86 2.33
CA ASP A 6 -13.45 -30.34 2.47
C ASP A 6 -13.50 -31.11 1.15
N LYS A 7 -12.65 -30.74 0.18
CA LYS A 7 -12.57 -31.32 -1.18
C LYS A 7 -13.67 -30.84 -2.16
N SER A 8 -14.57 -29.99 -1.80
CA SER A 8 -15.46 -29.32 -2.76
C SER A 8 -14.95 -27.92 -3.08
N THR A 9 -14.76 -27.64 -4.36
CA THR A 9 -14.36 -26.30 -4.85
C THR A 9 -15.59 -25.57 -5.35
N TYR A 10 -15.73 -24.31 -4.97
CA TYR A 10 -16.75 -23.43 -5.50
C TYR A 10 -16.12 -22.20 -6.12
N LYS A 11 -16.49 -21.91 -7.37
CA LYS A 11 -16.16 -20.67 -8.06
C LYS A 11 -17.45 -19.84 -8.15
N PRO A 12 -17.58 -18.73 -7.41
CA PRO A 12 -18.76 -17.88 -7.54
C PRO A 12 -18.81 -17.22 -8.92
N GLU A 13 -20.00 -17.07 -9.45
CA GLU A 13 -20.22 -16.21 -10.62
C GLU A 13 -20.14 -14.72 -10.20
N ASP A 14 -19.76 -13.86 -11.13
CA ASP A 14 -19.46 -12.42 -10.87
C ASP A 14 -20.61 -11.59 -10.25
N ASN A 15 -21.79 -12.17 -10.10
CA ASN A 15 -22.99 -11.48 -9.59
C ASN A 15 -23.48 -11.96 -8.22
N ASP A 16 -22.81 -12.94 -7.59
CA ASP A 16 -23.24 -13.43 -6.29
C ASP A 16 -22.80 -12.49 -5.17
N SER A 17 -23.74 -11.71 -4.64
CA SER A 17 -23.51 -10.80 -3.51
C SER A 17 -23.44 -11.52 -2.15
N GLU A 18 -23.98 -12.74 -2.06
CA GLU A 18 -23.99 -13.55 -0.85
C GLU A 18 -23.74 -15.02 -1.17
N LEU A 19 -22.90 -15.66 -0.37
CA LEU A 19 -22.64 -17.08 -0.43
C LEU A 19 -23.15 -17.74 0.85
N LEU A 20 -24.16 -18.60 0.72
CA LEU A 20 -24.73 -19.32 1.84
C LEU A 20 -24.41 -20.81 1.72
N TRP A 21 -23.66 -21.34 2.70
CA TRP A 21 -23.44 -22.76 2.83
C TRP A 21 -24.17 -23.31 4.05
N LYS A 22 -24.85 -24.43 3.87
CA LYS A 22 -25.47 -25.17 4.96
C LYS A 22 -24.65 -26.44 5.20
N PHE A 23 -24.25 -26.63 6.45
CA PHE A 23 -23.49 -27.80 6.89
C PHE A 23 -24.39 -28.60 7.87
N GLN A 24 -24.36 -29.90 7.74
CA GLN A 24 -24.84 -30.79 8.78
C GLN A 24 -23.62 -31.29 9.54
N THR A 25 -23.51 -30.93 10.80
CA THR A 25 -22.32 -31.16 11.62
C THR A 25 -22.66 -31.97 12.86
N GLU A 26 -21.71 -32.80 13.27
CA GLU A 26 -21.70 -33.43 14.57
C GLU A 26 -21.17 -32.49 15.67
N PRO A 27 -21.47 -32.77 16.96
CA PRO A 27 -20.92 -31.98 18.06
C PRO A 27 -19.40 -31.94 18.02
N ASN A 28 -18.82 -30.73 18.07
CA ASN A 28 -17.38 -30.43 18.00
C ASN A 28 -16.71 -30.68 16.63
N GLU A 29 -17.45 -30.95 15.58
CA GLU A 29 -16.89 -30.99 14.24
C GLU A 29 -16.37 -29.62 13.83
N GLN A 30 -15.13 -29.57 13.28
CA GLN A 30 -14.50 -28.35 12.82
C GLN A 30 -14.66 -28.21 11.31
N ILE A 31 -15.14 -27.06 10.87
CA ILE A 31 -15.19 -26.70 9.46
C ILE A 31 -14.05 -25.75 9.16
N ILE A 32 -13.18 -26.14 8.22
CA ILE A 32 -12.08 -25.31 7.75
C ILE A 32 -12.45 -24.71 6.40
N LEU A 33 -12.43 -23.39 6.32
CA LEU A 33 -12.63 -22.62 5.10
C LEU A 33 -11.32 -21.98 4.69
N LYS A 34 -10.93 -22.15 3.41
CA LYS A 34 -9.79 -21.47 2.80
C LYS A 34 -10.27 -20.55 1.70
N ILE A 35 -9.85 -19.28 1.72
CA ILE A 35 -10.27 -18.25 0.77
C ILE A 35 -9.05 -17.68 0.08
N GLY A 36 -8.99 -17.81 -1.23
CA GLY A 36 -8.04 -17.11 -2.09
C GLY A 36 -8.61 -15.79 -2.58
N LEU A 37 -7.78 -14.77 -2.66
CA LEU A 37 -8.14 -13.45 -3.16
C LEU A 37 -7.23 -13.07 -4.32
N SER A 38 -7.77 -12.35 -5.28
CA SER A 38 -7.03 -11.70 -6.37
C SER A 38 -7.80 -10.48 -6.83
N SER A 39 -7.08 -9.44 -7.25
CA SER A 39 -7.67 -8.28 -7.93
C SER A 39 -7.84 -8.52 -9.44
N VAL A 40 -7.32 -9.63 -9.96
CA VAL A 40 -7.22 -9.92 -11.40
C VAL A 40 -8.29 -10.90 -11.84
N SER A 41 -8.29 -12.12 -11.27
CA SER A 41 -9.23 -13.16 -11.67
C SER A 41 -9.43 -14.25 -10.60
N ALA A 42 -10.46 -15.09 -10.78
CA ALA A 42 -10.71 -16.25 -9.92
C ALA A 42 -9.61 -17.31 -10.06
N GLU A 43 -9.02 -17.46 -11.24
CA GLU A 43 -7.91 -18.40 -11.51
C GLU A 43 -6.65 -17.99 -10.73
N GLU A 44 -6.34 -16.70 -10.70
CA GLU A 44 -5.23 -16.16 -9.90
C GLU A 44 -5.52 -16.32 -8.40
N ALA A 45 -6.75 -16.10 -7.94
CA ALA A 45 -7.15 -16.34 -6.56
C ALA A 45 -6.99 -17.82 -6.16
N GLU A 46 -7.34 -18.76 -7.05
CA GLU A 46 -7.11 -20.19 -6.85
C GLU A 46 -5.61 -20.53 -6.78
N ALA A 47 -4.81 -19.93 -7.67
CA ALA A 47 -3.36 -20.12 -7.70
C ALA A 47 -2.70 -19.60 -6.41
N ASN A 48 -3.10 -18.42 -5.94
CA ASN A 48 -2.64 -17.85 -4.67
C ASN A 48 -2.96 -18.78 -3.50
N LEU A 49 -4.21 -19.24 -3.40
CA LEU A 49 -4.65 -20.14 -2.34
C LEU A 49 -3.86 -21.46 -2.35
N LYS A 50 -3.68 -22.06 -3.53
CA LYS A 50 -2.89 -23.29 -3.67
C LYS A 50 -1.44 -23.11 -3.23
N LYS A 51 -0.85 -21.99 -3.58
CA LYS A 51 0.53 -21.71 -3.25
C LYS A 51 0.75 -21.44 -1.76
N GLU A 52 -0.16 -20.71 -1.14
CA GLU A 52 -0.03 -20.27 0.24
C GLU A 52 -0.55 -21.30 1.26
N CYS A 53 -1.61 -22.03 0.92
CA CYS A 53 -2.37 -22.79 1.93
C CYS A 53 -2.58 -24.28 1.64
N SER A 54 -2.33 -24.79 0.41
CA SER A 54 -2.78 -26.15 0.03
C SER A 54 -2.28 -27.26 0.93
N ASN A 55 -1.02 -27.19 1.35
CA ASN A 55 -0.35 -28.25 2.10
C ASN A 55 -0.14 -27.87 3.58
N GLN A 56 -0.86 -26.87 4.08
CA GLN A 56 -0.69 -26.38 5.44
C GLN A 56 -1.98 -26.57 6.25
N SER A 57 -1.83 -27.01 7.48
CA SER A 57 -2.90 -27.01 8.47
C SER A 57 -3.17 -25.57 8.97
N PHE A 58 -4.33 -25.36 9.56
CA PHE A 58 -4.67 -24.09 10.21
C PHE A 58 -3.60 -23.65 11.22
N GLU A 59 -3.10 -24.57 12.05
CA GLU A 59 -2.08 -24.27 13.05
C GLU A 59 -0.74 -23.92 12.45
N GLN A 60 -0.37 -24.48 11.31
CA GLN A 60 0.85 -24.10 10.60
C GLN A 60 0.72 -22.68 10.03
N ILE A 61 -0.41 -22.34 9.40
CA ILE A 61 -0.67 -21.00 8.87
C ILE A 61 -0.67 -19.97 10.01
N ARG A 62 -1.35 -20.27 11.12
CA ARG A 62 -1.38 -19.41 12.31
C ARG A 62 0.02 -19.16 12.86
N THR A 63 0.82 -20.20 12.94
CA THR A 63 2.21 -20.12 13.44
C THR A 63 3.09 -19.29 12.51
N ASN A 64 2.99 -19.51 11.21
CA ASN A 64 3.74 -18.76 10.20
C ASN A 64 3.38 -17.25 10.21
N ALA A 65 2.10 -16.94 10.31
CA ALA A 65 1.63 -15.56 10.42
C ALA A 65 2.15 -14.89 11.70
N ARG A 66 2.12 -15.60 12.82
CA ARG A 66 2.68 -15.10 14.08
C ARG A 66 4.18 -14.83 13.97
N ILE A 67 4.96 -15.74 13.39
CA ILE A 67 6.41 -15.55 13.20
C ILE A 67 6.68 -14.35 12.31
N ALA A 68 5.91 -14.17 11.23
CA ALA A 68 6.07 -13.03 10.33
C ALA A 68 5.85 -11.69 11.08
N TRP A 69 4.81 -11.60 11.90
CA TRP A 69 4.54 -10.42 12.71
C TRP A 69 5.59 -10.22 13.83
N GLU A 70 6.04 -11.27 14.50
CA GLU A 70 7.08 -11.20 15.52
C GLU A 70 8.40 -10.68 14.92
N ASN A 71 8.76 -11.13 13.73
CA ASN A 71 9.95 -10.65 13.03
C ASN A 71 9.85 -9.15 12.65
N LEU A 72 8.69 -8.69 12.20
CA LEU A 72 8.50 -7.29 11.85
C LEU A 72 8.46 -6.39 13.10
N LEU A 73 7.62 -6.72 14.07
CA LEU A 73 7.45 -5.91 15.27
C LEU A 73 8.70 -5.93 16.17
N GLY A 74 9.45 -7.03 16.14
CA GLY A 74 10.70 -7.22 16.87
C GLY A 74 11.88 -6.39 16.36
N GLN A 75 11.74 -5.66 15.24
CA GLN A 75 12.74 -4.69 14.78
C GLN A 75 12.93 -3.53 15.77
N ILE A 76 11.93 -3.25 16.61
CA ILE A 76 12.03 -2.32 17.72
C ILE A 76 11.79 -3.09 19.01
N GLN A 77 12.77 -3.06 19.91
CA GLN A 77 12.66 -3.68 21.22
C GLN A 77 12.46 -2.60 22.29
N VAL A 78 11.36 -2.71 23.04
CA VAL A 78 11.03 -1.80 24.13
C VAL A 78 11.24 -2.48 25.46
N GLU A 79 12.09 -1.89 26.29
CA GLU A 79 12.33 -2.29 27.66
C GLU A 79 11.62 -1.33 28.62
N THR A 80 10.68 -1.82 29.38
CA THR A 80 9.92 -1.07 30.39
C THR A 80 9.32 -2.03 31.39
N SER A 81 9.16 -1.57 32.65
CA SER A 81 8.39 -2.28 33.67
C SER A 81 6.87 -2.06 33.58
N ASP A 82 6.43 -1.15 32.71
CA ASP A 82 5.03 -0.85 32.47
C ASP A 82 4.52 -1.72 31.28
N GLU A 83 3.83 -2.81 31.61
CA GLU A 83 3.31 -3.75 30.61
C GLU A 83 2.17 -3.14 29.77
N ASP A 84 1.40 -2.19 30.30
CA ASP A 84 0.34 -1.49 29.55
C ASP A 84 0.94 -0.58 28.49
N LEU A 85 2.01 0.14 28.84
CA LEU A 85 2.77 0.96 27.90
C LEU A 85 3.39 0.10 26.78
N LYS A 86 3.98 -1.03 27.13
CA LYS A 86 4.55 -1.99 26.18
C LYS A 86 3.50 -2.55 25.22
N THR A 87 2.36 -2.97 25.76
CA THR A 87 1.23 -3.47 24.97
C THR A 87 0.70 -2.39 24.04
N SER A 88 0.53 -1.16 24.53
CA SER A 88 0.10 -0.02 23.72
C SER A 88 1.07 0.28 22.59
N PHE A 89 2.38 0.25 22.86
CA PHE A 89 3.42 0.47 21.85
C PHE A 89 3.33 -0.54 20.71
N TYR A 90 3.36 -1.83 21.01
CA TYR A 90 3.33 -2.87 19.98
C TYR A 90 1.98 -2.93 19.24
N THR A 91 0.87 -2.64 19.90
CA THR A 91 -0.43 -2.50 19.24
C THR A 91 -0.42 -1.38 18.21
N ARG A 92 0.14 -0.22 18.55
CA ARG A 92 0.26 0.91 17.62
C ARG A 92 1.23 0.63 16.48
N LEU A 93 2.35 -0.01 16.75
CA LEU A 93 3.31 -0.44 15.73
C LEU A 93 2.67 -1.44 14.77
N TYR A 94 1.92 -2.42 15.28
CA TYR A 94 1.14 -3.36 14.47
C TYR A 94 0.17 -2.62 13.54
N HIS A 95 -0.63 -1.67 14.05
CA HIS A 95 -1.53 -0.88 13.23
C HIS A 95 -0.79 -0.05 12.17
N ALA A 96 0.36 0.52 12.52
CA ALA A 96 1.18 1.26 11.56
C ALA A 96 1.67 0.40 10.39
N CYS A 97 1.94 -0.89 10.65
CA CYS A 97 2.44 -1.83 9.65
C CYS A 97 1.36 -2.56 8.85
N GLN A 98 0.06 -2.37 9.14
CA GLN A 98 -1.02 -3.03 8.41
C GLN A 98 -1.19 -2.52 6.97
N THR A 99 -0.80 -1.29 6.69
CA THR A 99 -0.86 -0.67 5.36
C THR A 99 0.44 0.11 5.09
N PRO A 100 0.87 0.28 3.85
CA PRO A 100 0.39 -0.40 2.64
C PRO A 100 0.60 -1.92 2.71
N PHE A 101 -0.20 -2.67 1.95
CA PHE A 101 -0.10 -4.13 1.85
C PHE A 101 0.06 -4.56 0.38
N THR A 102 0.57 -5.75 0.15
CA THR A 102 0.79 -6.29 -1.19
C THR A 102 -0.52 -6.77 -1.81
N ILE A 103 -0.71 -6.49 -3.10
CA ILE A 103 -1.90 -6.90 -3.85
C ILE A 103 -1.59 -7.73 -5.09
N ASN A 104 -0.32 -7.87 -5.45
CA ASN A 104 0.03 -8.70 -6.59
C ASN A 104 -0.18 -10.18 -6.28
N ASP A 105 -0.70 -10.87 -7.28
CA ASP A 105 -0.84 -12.31 -7.26
C ASP A 105 0.53 -13.01 -7.30
N TYR A 106 0.55 -14.29 -7.04
CA TYR A 106 1.77 -15.09 -7.07
C TYR A 106 2.45 -15.11 -8.44
N SER A 107 1.66 -14.91 -9.50
CA SER A 107 2.15 -14.71 -10.87
C SER A 107 2.86 -13.38 -11.09
N GLY A 108 2.76 -12.45 -10.12
CA GLY A 108 3.17 -11.05 -10.23
C GLY A 108 2.10 -10.13 -10.83
N SER A 109 0.95 -10.65 -11.24
CA SER A 109 -0.14 -9.86 -11.82
C SER A 109 -0.86 -9.04 -10.75
N TYR A 110 -1.34 -7.84 -11.10
CA TYR A 110 -2.18 -7.00 -10.24
C TYR A 110 -3.04 -6.05 -11.07
N LYS A 111 -4.11 -5.55 -10.49
CA LYS A 111 -4.98 -4.57 -11.13
C LYS A 111 -4.57 -3.16 -10.70
N GLY A 112 -4.26 -2.31 -11.67
CA GLY A 112 -3.90 -0.91 -11.45
C GLY A 112 -5.11 -0.03 -11.16
N SER A 113 -4.85 1.20 -10.71
CA SER A 113 -5.90 2.20 -10.43
C SER A 113 -6.71 2.62 -11.65
N ASP A 114 -6.17 2.42 -12.84
CA ASP A 114 -6.86 2.63 -14.13
C ASP A 114 -7.72 1.43 -14.57
N GLY A 115 -7.78 0.38 -13.75
CA GLY A 115 -8.54 -0.83 -14.01
C GLY A 115 -7.87 -1.85 -14.93
N LYS A 116 -6.68 -1.55 -15.46
CA LYS A 116 -5.92 -2.48 -16.30
C LYS A 116 -5.13 -3.47 -15.47
N VAL A 117 -4.82 -4.61 -16.06
CA VAL A 117 -3.95 -5.62 -15.45
C VAL A 117 -2.50 -5.34 -15.83
N TYR A 118 -1.66 -5.28 -14.82
CA TYR A 118 -0.21 -5.11 -14.91
C TYR A 118 0.51 -6.34 -14.37
N LYS A 119 1.81 -6.40 -14.60
CA LYS A 119 2.67 -7.44 -14.08
C LYS A 119 3.90 -6.84 -13.44
N SER A 120 4.04 -7.04 -12.13
CA SER A 120 5.26 -6.72 -11.40
C SER A 120 6.31 -7.77 -11.72
N GLN A 121 7.48 -7.35 -12.19
CA GLN A 121 8.49 -8.29 -12.68
C GLN A 121 9.29 -8.97 -11.57
N GLN A 122 9.51 -8.32 -10.45
CA GLN A 122 10.37 -8.87 -9.37
C GLN A 122 10.06 -8.34 -7.97
N LEU A 123 9.22 -7.32 -7.83
CA LEU A 123 8.96 -6.66 -6.55
C LEU A 123 7.49 -6.83 -6.15
N PRO A 124 7.19 -6.93 -4.86
CA PRO A 124 5.81 -6.82 -4.40
C PRO A 124 5.24 -5.46 -4.80
N TYR A 125 4.01 -5.44 -5.29
CA TYR A 125 3.26 -4.22 -5.55
C TYR A 125 2.34 -3.92 -4.39
N TYR A 126 2.51 -2.74 -3.82
CA TYR A 126 1.78 -2.29 -2.64
C TYR A 126 0.59 -1.42 -3.01
N HIS A 127 -0.45 -1.50 -2.20
CA HIS A 127 -1.65 -0.67 -2.27
C HIS A 127 -2.22 -0.39 -0.87
N GLY A 128 -3.39 0.27 -0.78
CA GLY A 128 -3.98 0.65 0.50
C GLY A 128 -3.39 1.95 1.05
N TRP A 129 -3.22 2.91 0.16
CA TRP A 129 -2.64 4.21 0.45
C TRP A 129 -3.59 5.09 1.28
N SER A 130 -3.04 5.77 2.26
CA SER A 130 -3.65 6.85 3.03
C SER A 130 -2.57 7.91 3.30
N ILE A 131 -2.02 8.47 2.23
CA ILE A 131 -0.79 9.27 2.26
C ILE A 131 -1.00 10.54 3.08
N TRP A 132 -2.11 11.26 2.88
CA TRP A 132 -2.40 12.50 3.60
C TRP A 132 -2.35 12.34 5.12
N ASP A 133 -2.82 11.21 5.64
CA ASP A 133 -2.81 10.91 7.07
C ASP A 133 -1.43 10.44 7.57
N THR A 134 -0.57 9.90 6.68
CA THR A 134 0.55 9.05 7.08
C THR A 134 1.92 9.55 6.66
N TYR A 135 2.01 10.49 5.72
CA TYR A 135 3.29 10.93 5.15
C TYR A 135 4.25 11.57 6.17
N ARG A 136 3.72 12.24 7.20
CA ARG A 136 4.54 12.95 8.21
C ARG A 136 5.27 12.02 9.16
N THR A 137 4.68 10.88 9.52
CA THR A 137 5.18 10.03 10.61
C THR A 137 5.34 8.58 10.23
N LYS A 138 4.31 7.96 9.63
CA LYS A 138 4.29 6.54 9.32
C LYS A 138 5.35 6.16 8.29
N TYR A 139 5.43 6.86 7.15
CA TYR A 139 6.42 6.55 6.12
C TYR A 139 7.86 6.77 6.60
N PRO A 140 8.19 7.86 7.32
CA PRO A 140 9.47 7.99 7.99
C PRO A 140 9.78 6.83 8.95
N LEU A 141 8.79 6.36 9.74
CA LEU A 141 8.95 5.20 10.61
C LEU A 141 9.24 3.92 9.80
N LEU A 142 8.45 3.64 8.76
CA LEU A 142 8.65 2.46 7.91
C LEU A 142 10.02 2.45 7.23
N SER A 143 10.57 3.61 6.87
CA SER A 143 11.93 3.72 6.32
C SER A 143 13.02 3.25 7.29
N ILE A 144 12.74 3.24 8.59
CA ILE A 144 13.66 2.79 9.64
C ILE A 144 13.39 1.33 10.01
N VAL A 145 12.12 0.97 10.20
CA VAL A 145 11.71 -0.33 10.73
C VAL A 145 11.76 -1.44 9.66
N CYS A 146 11.39 -1.13 8.43
CA CYS A 146 11.34 -2.08 7.31
C CYS A 146 11.86 -1.43 6.01
N PRO A 147 13.17 -1.10 5.95
CA PRO A 147 13.74 -0.32 4.84
C PRO A 147 13.64 -1.01 3.48
N THR A 148 13.65 -2.32 3.42
CA THR A 148 13.49 -3.09 2.17
C THR A 148 12.07 -2.98 1.64
N GLU A 149 11.08 -3.25 2.47
CA GLU A 149 9.67 -3.13 2.15
C GLU A 149 9.31 -1.68 1.82
N TYR A 150 9.88 -0.72 2.55
CA TYR A 150 9.69 0.70 2.28
C TYR A 150 10.12 1.09 0.86
N LYS A 151 11.28 0.63 0.38
CA LYS A 151 11.69 0.85 -1.01
C LYS A 151 10.68 0.31 -2.02
N HIS A 152 10.14 -0.88 -1.78
CA HIS A 152 9.12 -1.47 -2.63
C HIS A 152 7.80 -0.68 -2.58
N MET A 153 7.42 -0.17 -1.41
CA MET A 153 6.26 0.72 -1.26
C MET A 153 6.44 2.00 -2.09
N ILE A 154 7.61 2.64 -2.02
CA ILE A 154 7.89 3.86 -2.80
C ILE A 154 7.91 3.57 -4.30
N SER A 155 8.48 2.44 -4.72
CA SER A 155 8.42 2.03 -6.13
C SER A 155 6.99 1.81 -6.60
N SER A 156 6.15 1.20 -5.78
CA SER A 156 4.71 1.02 -6.07
C SER A 156 3.97 2.35 -6.15
N LEU A 157 4.31 3.31 -5.29
CA LEU A 157 3.74 4.65 -5.33
C LEU A 157 4.14 5.41 -6.61
N ALA A 158 5.37 5.22 -7.08
CA ALA A 158 5.83 5.77 -8.36
C ALA A 158 5.08 5.15 -9.55
N GLU A 159 4.85 3.84 -9.54
CA GLU A 159 4.05 3.17 -10.56
C GLU A 159 2.57 3.62 -10.53
N LEU A 160 2.03 3.91 -9.34
CA LEU A 160 0.68 4.46 -9.21
C LEU A 160 0.52 5.80 -9.96
N TYR A 161 1.54 6.66 -9.94
CA TYR A 161 1.53 7.90 -10.76
C TYR A 161 1.40 7.61 -12.25
N LYS A 162 2.14 6.64 -12.76
CA LYS A 162 2.10 6.24 -14.18
C LYS A 162 0.76 5.63 -14.60
N GLN A 163 0.05 5.02 -13.66
CA GLN A 163 -1.27 4.44 -13.84
C GLN A 163 -2.42 5.43 -13.64
N GLY A 164 -2.12 6.73 -13.54
CA GLY A 164 -3.14 7.75 -13.33
C GLY A 164 -3.59 7.84 -11.87
N LYS A 165 -2.63 8.03 -10.96
CA LYS A 165 -2.87 8.15 -9.51
C LYS A 165 -4.10 9.00 -9.18
N PRO A 166 -5.13 8.42 -8.53
CA PRO A 166 -6.28 9.17 -8.08
C PRO A 166 -5.96 9.95 -6.79
N ARG A 167 -6.67 11.06 -6.55
CA ARG A 167 -6.63 11.76 -5.27
C ARG A 167 -7.39 11.01 -4.17
N SER A 168 -8.36 10.23 -4.56
CA SER A 168 -9.16 9.35 -3.69
C SER A 168 -9.48 8.07 -4.43
N ALA A 169 -9.94 7.04 -3.71
CA ALA A 169 -10.30 5.76 -4.27
C ALA A 169 -11.30 5.88 -5.44
N THR A 170 -11.07 5.07 -6.45
CA THR A 170 -11.95 4.91 -7.62
C THR A 170 -12.57 3.52 -7.64
N LYS A 171 -13.59 3.33 -8.51
CA LYS A 171 -14.18 1.99 -8.71
C LYS A 171 -13.23 0.98 -9.36
N ALA A 172 -12.17 1.47 -9.98
CA ALA A 172 -11.16 0.62 -10.64
C ALA A 172 -10.13 0.05 -9.65
N GLU A 173 -9.99 0.67 -8.48
CA GLU A 173 -9.04 0.21 -7.47
C GLU A 173 -9.52 -1.05 -6.77
N PRO A 174 -8.64 -2.03 -6.55
CA PRO A 174 -9.00 -3.25 -5.83
C PRO A 174 -9.32 -3.01 -4.36
N PHE A 175 -8.80 -1.91 -3.80
CA PHE A 175 -9.00 -1.51 -2.41
C PHE A 175 -9.24 -0.01 -2.30
N LEU A 176 -9.99 0.38 -1.28
CA LEU A 176 -10.25 1.77 -0.98
C LEU A 176 -8.94 2.49 -0.64
N THR A 177 -8.58 3.48 -1.44
CA THR A 177 -7.45 4.36 -1.19
C THR A 177 -7.98 5.72 -0.76
N THR A 178 -7.68 6.10 0.47
CA THR A 178 -8.13 7.38 1.02
C THR A 178 -7.03 8.41 0.86
N ARG A 179 -7.34 9.52 0.20
CA ARG A 179 -6.48 10.70 0.08
C ARG A 179 -5.00 10.38 -0.18
N THR A 180 -4.56 10.60 -1.40
CA THR A 180 -3.19 10.31 -1.84
C THR A 180 -2.33 11.57 -2.03
N GLU A 181 -2.82 12.72 -1.60
CA GLU A 181 -2.08 13.98 -1.60
C GLU A 181 -0.79 13.85 -0.77
N HIS A 182 0.21 14.64 -1.07
CA HIS A 182 1.56 14.62 -0.47
C HIS A 182 2.38 13.36 -0.79
N SER A 183 1.98 12.57 -1.79
CA SER A 183 2.82 11.50 -2.34
C SER A 183 4.16 12.06 -2.86
N ILE A 184 4.16 13.27 -3.39
CA ILE A 184 5.36 14.03 -3.79
C ILE A 184 6.36 14.11 -2.65
N ILE A 185 5.89 14.48 -1.45
CA ILE A 185 6.73 14.61 -0.25
C ILE A 185 7.28 13.26 0.19
N THR A 186 6.45 12.21 0.11
CA THR A 186 6.84 10.84 0.47
C THR A 186 7.97 10.34 -0.45
N ILE A 187 7.87 10.57 -1.75
CA ILE A 187 8.90 10.19 -2.73
C ILE A 187 10.15 11.06 -2.58
N LEU A 188 10.01 12.36 -2.32
CA LEU A 188 11.14 13.25 -2.04
C LEU A 188 11.92 12.80 -0.82
N ASP A 189 11.26 12.43 0.28
CA ASP A 189 11.89 11.91 1.50
C ASP A 189 12.67 10.61 1.20
N ALA A 190 12.05 9.68 0.47
CA ALA A 190 12.70 8.44 0.06
C ALA A 190 13.94 8.68 -0.82
N LEU A 191 13.85 9.61 -1.77
CA LEU A 191 14.97 10.01 -2.63
C LEU A 191 16.11 10.63 -1.82
N GLN A 192 15.79 11.48 -0.84
CA GLN A 192 16.80 12.09 0.04
C GLN A 192 17.53 11.07 0.91
N LYS A 193 16.84 10.02 1.30
CA LYS A 193 17.39 8.89 2.06
C LYS A 193 18.14 7.86 1.21
N GLY A 194 18.19 8.01 -0.12
CA GLY A 194 18.75 7.01 -1.04
C GLY A 194 17.91 5.71 -1.10
N MET A 195 16.63 5.80 -0.86
CA MET A 195 15.68 4.69 -0.84
C MET A 195 14.72 4.68 -2.05
N PHE A 196 14.98 5.52 -3.04
CA PHE A 196 14.28 5.56 -4.31
C PHE A 196 15.28 5.82 -5.44
N ASP A 197 15.24 4.98 -6.46
CA ASP A 197 16.12 5.00 -7.63
C ASP A 197 15.35 5.07 -8.97
N GLY A 198 14.03 5.32 -8.90
CA GLY A 198 13.19 5.46 -10.08
C GLY A 198 13.46 6.75 -10.86
N SER A 199 13.02 6.81 -12.12
CA SER A 199 13.19 7.95 -13.01
C SER A 199 12.32 9.15 -12.58
N LEU A 200 12.97 10.24 -12.20
CA LEU A 200 12.30 11.51 -11.93
C LEU A 200 11.82 12.20 -13.21
N ASP A 201 12.44 11.94 -14.34
CA ASP A 201 12.03 12.54 -15.64
C ASP A 201 10.60 12.12 -16.02
N GLU A 202 10.22 10.88 -15.69
CA GLU A 202 8.86 10.37 -15.92
C GLU A 202 7.87 10.87 -14.87
N LEU A 203 8.31 11.00 -13.61
CA LEU A 203 7.42 11.28 -12.47
C LEU A 203 7.16 12.77 -12.27
N LEU A 204 8.16 13.62 -12.45
CA LEU A 204 8.05 15.05 -12.13
C LEU A 204 6.90 15.75 -12.88
N PRO A 205 6.66 15.50 -14.19
CA PRO A 205 5.51 16.07 -14.90
C PRO A 205 4.15 15.63 -14.31
N LEU A 206 4.04 14.37 -13.85
CA LEU A 206 2.83 13.83 -13.23
C LEU A 206 2.58 14.42 -11.84
N MET A 207 3.63 14.55 -11.04
CA MET A 207 3.62 15.19 -9.73
C MET A 207 3.27 16.68 -9.82
N LEU A 208 3.83 17.35 -10.81
CA LEU A 208 3.54 18.76 -11.08
C LEU A 208 2.05 18.95 -11.37
N LYS A 209 1.50 18.14 -12.27
CA LYS A 209 0.08 18.17 -12.58
C LYS A 209 -0.78 17.95 -11.33
N GLU A 210 -0.43 16.97 -10.49
CA GLU A 210 -1.15 16.72 -9.24
C GLU A 210 -1.13 17.95 -8.32
N ALA A 211 0.04 18.55 -8.11
CA ALA A 211 0.18 19.73 -7.27
C ALA A 211 -0.61 20.94 -7.81
N GLU A 212 -0.70 21.09 -9.14
CA GLU A 212 -1.48 22.14 -9.77
C GLU A 212 -3.00 21.90 -9.68
N ASP A 213 -3.43 20.65 -9.65
CA ASP A 213 -4.83 20.26 -9.51
C ASP A 213 -5.38 20.47 -8.08
N ILE A 214 -4.53 20.74 -7.08
CA ILE A 214 -4.98 21.15 -5.75
C ILE A 214 -5.52 22.56 -5.84
N SER A 215 -6.80 22.74 -5.48
CA SER A 215 -7.40 24.08 -5.44
C SER A 215 -6.76 24.95 -4.33
N ASN A 216 -6.93 26.25 -4.43
CA ASN A 216 -6.52 27.21 -3.41
C ASN A 216 -7.70 28.07 -2.91
N ASP A 217 -8.89 27.48 -2.93
CA ASP A 217 -10.15 28.14 -2.59
C ASP A 217 -10.41 28.21 -1.06
N SER A 218 -9.51 27.63 -0.26
CA SER A 218 -9.55 27.70 1.20
C SER A 218 -8.13 27.70 1.79
N PRO A 219 -7.92 28.25 3.00
CA PRO A 219 -6.59 28.36 3.59
C PRO A 219 -5.86 27.04 3.76
N ASP A 220 -6.55 25.97 4.12
CA ASP A 220 -6.00 24.61 4.25
C ASP A 220 -5.49 24.08 2.90
N LYS A 221 -6.27 24.21 1.84
CA LYS A 221 -5.88 23.79 0.49
C LYS A 221 -4.75 24.63 -0.09
N ALA A 222 -4.75 25.93 0.18
CA ALA A 222 -3.64 26.81 -0.23
C ALA A 222 -2.32 26.36 0.41
N LEU A 223 -2.33 26.02 1.71
CA LEU A 223 -1.17 25.51 2.43
C LEU A 223 -0.73 24.13 1.91
N GLU A 224 -1.66 23.21 1.69
CA GLU A 224 -1.38 21.87 1.11
C GLU A 224 -0.76 21.99 -0.28
N ARG A 225 -1.33 22.83 -1.14
CA ARG A 225 -0.79 23.12 -2.47
C ARG A 225 0.61 23.72 -2.41
N GLY A 226 0.81 24.71 -1.54
CA GLY A 226 2.10 25.34 -1.31
C GLY A 226 3.16 24.33 -0.87
N TYR A 227 2.78 23.37 -0.03
CA TYR A 227 3.68 22.33 0.43
C TYR A 227 4.08 21.36 -0.71
N ASP A 228 3.13 20.93 -1.54
CA ASP A 228 3.45 20.09 -2.70
C ASP A 228 4.27 20.85 -3.76
N PHE A 229 4.03 22.15 -3.96
CA PHE A 229 4.88 23.00 -4.79
C PHE A 229 6.32 23.09 -4.27
N TRP A 230 6.50 23.17 -2.96
CA TRP A 230 7.83 23.07 -2.38
C TRP A 230 8.47 21.72 -2.70
N GLY A 231 7.75 20.63 -2.58
CA GLY A 231 8.21 19.28 -2.96
C GLY A 231 8.65 19.19 -4.41
N VAL A 232 7.85 19.73 -5.34
CA VAL A 232 8.20 19.84 -6.78
C VAL A 232 9.48 20.66 -6.97
N SER A 233 9.62 21.79 -6.28
CA SER A 233 10.81 22.63 -6.32
C SER A 233 12.08 21.86 -5.92
N GLU A 234 12.01 21.09 -4.84
CA GLU A 234 13.15 20.29 -4.37
C GLU A 234 13.52 19.15 -5.33
N LEU A 235 12.52 18.45 -5.90
CA LEU A 235 12.74 17.42 -6.92
C LEU A 235 13.38 18.03 -8.19
N ALA A 236 12.86 19.16 -8.68
CA ALA A 236 13.42 19.88 -9.81
C ALA A 236 14.89 20.28 -9.56
N GLY A 237 15.19 20.70 -8.33
CA GLY A 237 16.57 21.02 -7.92
C GLY A 237 17.51 19.82 -7.99
N LYS A 238 17.07 18.65 -7.59
CA LYS A 238 17.84 17.40 -7.68
C LYS A 238 18.10 16.96 -9.13
N MET A 239 17.19 17.28 -10.04
CA MET A 239 17.34 17.06 -11.48
C MET A 239 18.19 18.12 -12.18
N GLY A 240 18.64 19.15 -11.47
CA GLY A 240 19.40 20.28 -12.04
C GLY A 240 18.54 21.30 -12.80
N ASN A 241 17.21 21.20 -12.76
CA ASN A 241 16.29 22.15 -13.39
C ASN A 241 16.13 23.40 -12.51
N LYS A 242 17.04 24.37 -12.69
CA LYS A 242 17.08 25.59 -11.86
C LYS A 242 15.89 26.52 -12.09
N GLU A 243 15.33 26.54 -13.29
CA GLU A 243 14.19 27.39 -13.63
C GLU A 243 12.94 26.90 -12.92
N LEU A 244 12.62 25.63 -13.08
CA LEU A 244 11.47 25.01 -12.41
C LEU A 244 11.61 25.08 -10.89
N LYS A 245 12.81 24.83 -10.35
CA LYS A 245 13.09 25.00 -8.93
C LYS A 245 12.73 26.39 -8.44
N LYS A 246 13.21 27.43 -9.13
CA LYS A 246 12.96 28.82 -8.76
C LYS A 246 11.48 29.16 -8.81
N GLU A 247 10.81 28.79 -9.91
CA GLU A 247 9.38 29.03 -10.09
C GLU A 247 8.56 28.43 -8.93
N PHE A 248 8.69 27.13 -8.69
CA PHE A 248 7.89 26.46 -7.67
C PHE A 248 8.29 26.81 -6.23
N SER A 249 9.54 27.21 -5.99
CA SER A 249 9.96 27.79 -4.71
C SER A 249 9.28 29.13 -4.41
N LEU A 250 8.93 29.91 -5.43
CA LEU A 250 8.15 31.14 -5.25
C LEU A 250 6.67 30.80 -5.04
N ARG A 251 6.09 30.00 -5.92
CA ARG A 251 4.67 29.58 -5.85
C ARG A 251 4.32 28.86 -4.55
N SER A 252 5.27 28.15 -3.94
CA SER A 252 5.06 27.48 -2.65
C SER A 252 4.80 28.43 -1.48
N LYS A 253 4.97 29.75 -1.66
CA LYS A 253 4.78 30.80 -0.65
C LYS A 253 3.57 31.69 -0.94
N GLU A 254 2.79 31.38 -1.96
CA GLU A 254 1.59 32.11 -2.38
C GLU A 254 0.35 31.61 -1.62
N TYR A 255 0.31 31.83 -0.29
CA TYR A 255 -0.82 31.48 0.59
C TYR A 255 -1.19 32.60 1.54
#